data_02aa4031004fa83a9e46020f70a4e2d5
#
_entry.id   02aa4031004fa83a9e46020f70a4e2d5
#
_cell.length_a   1.000
_cell.length_b   1.000
_cell.length_c   1.000
_cell.angle_alpha   90.00
_cell.angle_beta   90.00
_cell.angle_gamma   90.00
#
_symmetry.space_group_name_H-M   'P 1'
#
loop_
_entity.id
_entity.type
_entity.pdbx_description
1 polymer ?
#
loop_
_entity_poly.entity_id
_entity_poly.type
_entity_poly.pdbx_seq_one_letter_code
_entity_poly.pdbx_strand_id
1 'polypeptide(L)'
;MLQSLTTNRHAQFWLLQFAGWFGWMLLFAIRDLSWSQPLERITLVLIDAFAGFILTTALRYFYRAIWDRPVILRVILILLVSYIVAAIWQPIKNYVQFAYFQDFSAVEKYGYMAYFGGIIGYSYFLVLCWSGLYFGLKFYRLLQEQIQKSIKAESMAHEAQLRMLRYQLNPHFLFNTLNAISTLVLEENTRVANEMVSKLSNFLRYSLDCDPMQKVDLGHEINTMKLYLEIEQVRFDERLEVEFDIEQEASKAMVPSLLLQPLVENAIKYAVSASEEGGKITVNAKVFAGDLLIEVIDNGPGMDGVPVRNAGTGGVGLQNTRERLEAMYGAAQSVKFSHALPRGLKIDIRMPFELD
;
A
#
# COMPACT_ATOMS: atom_id res chain seq x y z
N MET A 1 -30.04 6.74 8.47
CA MET A 1 -30.17 6.38 9.89
C MET A 1 -29.65 4.95 10.17
N LEU A 2 -30.03 3.90 9.45
CA LEU A 2 -29.51 2.54 9.65
C LEU A 2 -27.99 2.42 9.37
N GLN A 3 -27.44 3.10 8.35
CA GLN A 3 -26.01 3.11 8.05
C GLN A 3 -25.15 3.82 9.11
N SER A 4 -25.68 4.86 9.78
CA SER A 4 -24.96 5.54 10.86
C SER A 4 -24.94 4.70 12.15
N LEU A 5 -25.92 3.84 12.37
CA LEU A 5 -25.93 2.89 13.49
C LEU A 5 -24.93 1.75 13.30
N THR A 6 -24.64 1.36 12.06
CA THR A 6 -23.65 0.30 11.76
C THR A 6 -22.21 0.79 11.78
N THR A 7 -21.95 2.09 11.67
CA THR A 7 -20.60 2.68 11.71
C THR A 7 -20.15 3.13 13.10
N ASN A 8 -21.09 3.47 13.98
CA ASN A 8 -20.74 3.95 15.32
C ASN A 8 -20.59 2.80 16.32
N ARG A 9 -19.34 2.52 16.74
CA ARG A 9 -18.99 1.45 17.70
C ARG A 9 -19.76 1.51 19.01
N HIS A 10 -20.07 2.72 19.51
CA HIS A 10 -20.85 2.91 20.72
C HIS A 10 -22.32 2.58 20.52
N ALA A 11 -22.91 3.06 19.45
CA ALA A 11 -24.31 2.79 19.13
C ALA A 11 -24.58 1.30 18.92
N GLN A 12 -23.69 0.60 18.21
CA GLN A 12 -23.81 -0.85 18.00
C GLN A 12 -23.76 -1.64 19.30
N PHE A 13 -22.85 -1.30 20.21
CA PHE A 13 -22.80 -1.97 21.51
C PHE A 13 -24.11 -1.81 22.26
N TRP A 14 -24.61 -0.58 22.39
CA TRP A 14 -25.84 -0.32 23.14
C TRP A 14 -27.05 -1.00 22.51
N LEU A 15 -27.13 -1.01 21.17
CA LEU A 15 -28.19 -1.73 20.47
C LEU A 15 -28.16 -3.23 20.78
N LEU A 16 -26.99 -3.87 20.72
CA LEU A 16 -26.84 -5.28 21.03
C LEU A 16 -27.06 -5.57 22.52
N GLN A 17 -26.63 -4.69 23.40
CA GLN A 17 -26.83 -4.79 24.84
C GLN A 17 -28.32 -4.76 25.19
N PHE A 18 -29.06 -3.77 24.66
CA PHE A 18 -30.50 -3.68 24.85
C PHE A 18 -31.24 -4.87 24.21
N ALA A 19 -30.91 -5.20 22.96
CA ALA A 19 -31.56 -6.31 22.25
C ALA A 19 -31.31 -7.66 22.95
N GLY A 20 -30.08 -7.90 23.44
CA GLY A 20 -29.73 -9.12 24.15
C GLY A 20 -30.50 -9.29 25.46
N TRP A 21 -30.49 -8.25 26.31
CA TRP A 21 -31.21 -8.30 27.59
C TRP A 21 -32.73 -8.27 27.43
N PHE A 22 -33.25 -7.55 26.44
CA PHE A 22 -34.66 -7.57 26.08
C PHE A 22 -35.09 -8.94 25.58
N GLY A 23 -34.31 -9.55 24.68
CA GLY A 23 -34.58 -10.92 24.18
C GLY A 23 -34.54 -11.95 25.31
N TRP A 24 -33.54 -11.84 26.23
CA TRP A 24 -33.48 -12.70 27.40
C TRP A 24 -34.72 -12.53 28.29
N MET A 25 -35.09 -11.29 28.61
CA MET A 25 -36.30 -10.96 29.37
C MET A 25 -37.57 -11.54 28.72
N LEU A 26 -37.73 -11.37 27.42
CA LEU A 26 -38.87 -11.86 26.67
C LEU A 26 -38.99 -13.39 26.72
N LEU A 27 -37.87 -14.10 26.56
CA LEU A 27 -37.81 -15.55 26.57
C LEU A 27 -38.24 -16.11 27.93
N PHE A 28 -37.75 -15.51 29.03
CA PHE A 28 -38.15 -15.93 30.37
C PHE A 28 -39.54 -15.50 30.75
N ALA A 29 -40.01 -14.33 30.32
CA ALA A 29 -41.40 -13.91 30.52
C ALA A 29 -42.40 -14.84 29.81
N ILE A 30 -42.12 -15.29 28.59
CA ILE A 30 -42.96 -16.26 27.85
C ILE A 30 -43.00 -17.60 28.63
N ARG A 31 -41.84 -18.09 29.12
CA ARG A 31 -41.78 -19.31 29.94
C ARG A 31 -42.69 -19.19 31.17
N ASP A 32 -42.64 -18.04 31.86
CA ASP A 32 -43.30 -17.84 33.14
C ASP A 32 -44.83 -17.54 32.99
N LEU A 33 -45.30 -17.17 31.80
CA LEU A 33 -46.72 -16.98 31.50
C LEU A 33 -47.56 -18.26 31.73
N SER A 34 -46.95 -19.44 31.74
CA SER A 34 -47.61 -20.73 32.01
C SER A 34 -47.86 -21.00 33.49
N TRP A 35 -47.36 -20.15 34.41
CA TRP A 35 -47.51 -20.32 35.85
C TRP A 35 -48.79 -19.66 36.40
N SER A 36 -49.24 -20.09 37.55
CA SER A 36 -50.45 -19.58 38.20
C SER A 36 -50.41 -18.09 38.61
N GLN A 37 -49.18 -17.51 38.70
CA GLN A 37 -48.96 -16.09 39.07
C GLN A 37 -47.99 -15.43 38.08
N PRO A 38 -48.41 -15.18 36.85
CA PRO A 38 -47.52 -14.73 35.78
C PRO A 38 -47.00 -13.31 36.02
N LEU A 39 -47.77 -12.38 36.56
CA LEU A 39 -47.37 -10.99 36.82
C LEU A 39 -46.23 -10.93 37.84
N GLU A 40 -46.26 -11.73 38.90
CA GLU A 40 -45.24 -11.77 39.94
C GLU A 40 -43.93 -12.27 39.39
N ARG A 41 -43.97 -13.33 38.61
CA ARG A 41 -42.79 -13.92 37.94
C ARG A 41 -42.19 -13.01 36.89
N ILE A 42 -43.00 -12.29 36.11
CA ILE A 42 -42.52 -11.31 35.16
C ILE A 42 -41.79 -10.17 35.86
N THR A 43 -42.26 -9.69 37.04
CA THR A 43 -41.59 -8.67 37.83
C THR A 43 -40.19 -9.12 38.27
N LEU A 44 -40.04 -10.38 38.72
CA LEU A 44 -38.72 -10.95 39.06
C LEU A 44 -37.77 -11.03 37.86
N VAL A 45 -38.27 -11.41 36.69
CA VAL A 45 -37.50 -11.46 35.45
C VAL A 45 -37.03 -10.08 35.05
N LEU A 46 -37.84 -9.03 35.20
CA LEU A 46 -37.47 -7.64 34.93
C LEU A 46 -36.35 -7.15 35.86
N ILE A 47 -36.43 -7.45 37.17
CA ILE A 47 -35.39 -7.07 38.14
C ILE A 47 -34.08 -7.79 37.82
N ASP A 48 -34.15 -9.08 37.51
CA ASP A 48 -32.97 -9.88 37.16
C ASP A 48 -32.30 -9.39 35.86
N ALA A 49 -33.09 -9.13 34.83
CA ALA A 49 -32.60 -8.56 33.57
C ALA A 49 -31.94 -7.19 33.75
N PHE A 50 -32.53 -6.33 34.58
CA PHE A 50 -31.99 -5.00 34.86
C PHE A 50 -30.66 -5.07 35.64
N ALA A 51 -30.57 -5.93 36.64
CA ALA A 51 -29.34 -6.16 37.38
C ALA A 51 -28.23 -6.72 36.47
N GLY A 52 -28.53 -7.69 35.63
CA GLY A 52 -27.60 -8.24 34.65
C GLY A 52 -27.14 -7.21 33.62
N PHE A 53 -28.05 -6.36 33.14
CA PHE A 53 -27.73 -5.25 32.23
C PHE A 53 -26.72 -4.28 32.85
N ILE A 54 -26.91 -3.88 34.10
CA ILE A 54 -25.97 -2.95 34.80
C ILE A 54 -24.61 -3.64 35.00
N LEU A 55 -24.61 -4.87 35.51
CA LEU A 55 -23.37 -5.59 35.81
C LEU A 55 -22.55 -5.88 34.55
N THR A 56 -23.19 -6.29 33.47
CA THR A 56 -22.47 -6.53 32.19
C THR A 56 -22.02 -5.24 31.51
N THR A 57 -22.73 -4.13 31.75
CA THR A 57 -22.26 -2.78 31.33
C THR A 57 -21.00 -2.40 32.10
N ALA A 58 -20.95 -2.59 33.41
CA ALA A 58 -19.74 -2.36 34.22
C ALA A 58 -18.57 -3.25 33.75
N LEU A 59 -18.86 -4.54 33.49
CA LEU A 59 -17.89 -5.53 32.99
C LEU A 59 -17.25 -5.09 31.65
N ARG A 60 -18.01 -4.47 30.77
CA ARG A 60 -17.48 -3.88 29.53
C ARG A 60 -16.36 -2.87 29.78
N TYR A 61 -16.53 -1.96 30.73
CA TYR A 61 -15.50 -0.96 31.03
C TYR A 61 -14.24 -1.62 31.55
N PHE A 62 -14.38 -2.64 32.42
CA PHE A 62 -13.25 -3.44 32.86
C PHE A 62 -12.55 -4.14 31.71
N TYR A 63 -13.28 -4.79 30.78
CA TYR A 63 -12.71 -5.44 29.60
C TYR A 63 -11.98 -4.49 28.65
N ARG A 64 -12.39 -3.24 28.62
CA ARG A 64 -11.66 -2.20 27.87
C ARG A 64 -10.31 -1.88 28.52
N ALA A 65 -10.28 -1.80 29.84
CA ALA A 65 -9.06 -1.49 30.60
C ALA A 65 -7.99 -2.57 30.53
N ILE A 66 -8.39 -3.84 30.42
CA ILE A 66 -7.46 -4.99 30.35
C ILE A 66 -7.07 -5.38 28.93
N TRP A 67 -7.56 -4.66 27.92
CA TRP A 67 -7.40 -5.09 26.52
C TRP A 67 -5.93 -5.23 26.09
N ASP A 68 -5.07 -4.32 26.52
CA ASP A 68 -3.65 -4.25 26.14
C ASP A 68 -2.76 -5.19 26.98
N ARG A 69 -3.35 -5.99 27.89
CA ARG A 69 -2.61 -6.97 28.68
C ARG A 69 -2.27 -8.22 27.85
N PRO A 70 -1.20 -8.94 28.20
CA PRO A 70 -0.87 -10.23 27.58
C PRO A 70 -2.05 -11.18 27.52
N VAL A 71 -2.17 -11.98 26.46
CA VAL A 71 -3.34 -12.82 26.18
C VAL A 71 -3.68 -13.74 27.37
N ILE A 72 -2.67 -14.41 27.94
CA ILE A 72 -2.86 -15.35 29.08
C ILE A 72 -3.44 -14.61 30.28
N LEU A 73 -2.82 -13.49 30.67
CA LEU A 73 -3.30 -12.69 31.80
C LEU A 73 -4.71 -12.16 31.56
N ARG A 74 -4.99 -11.72 30.32
CA ARG A 74 -6.33 -11.24 29.92
C ARG A 74 -7.39 -12.33 30.05
N VAL A 75 -7.11 -13.55 29.62
CA VAL A 75 -8.04 -14.69 29.78
C VAL A 75 -8.30 -14.99 31.26
N ILE A 76 -7.24 -15.06 32.08
CA ILE A 76 -7.39 -15.28 33.52
C ILE A 76 -8.25 -14.19 34.17
N LEU A 77 -8.01 -12.90 33.83
CA LEU A 77 -8.77 -11.76 34.35
C LEU A 77 -10.24 -11.81 33.90
N ILE A 78 -10.52 -12.23 32.65
CA ILE A 78 -11.89 -12.40 32.15
C ILE A 78 -12.63 -13.45 32.97
N LEU A 79 -12.04 -14.62 33.19
CA LEU A 79 -12.64 -15.70 33.96
C LEU A 79 -12.89 -15.29 35.42
N LEU A 80 -11.88 -14.67 36.05
CA LEU A 80 -11.95 -14.24 37.44
C LEU A 80 -13.04 -13.18 37.66
N VAL A 81 -13.03 -12.11 36.82
CA VAL A 81 -13.98 -11.02 36.98
C VAL A 81 -15.39 -11.40 36.57
N SER A 82 -15.54 -12.28 35.57
CA SER A 82 -16.84 -12.88 35.25
C SER A 82 -17.40 -13.67 36.42
N TYR A 83 -16.56 -14.42 37.17
CA TYR A 83 -16.96 -15.11 38.36
C TYR A 83 -17.37 -14.16 39.50
N ILE A 84 -16.60 -13.08 39.72
CA ILE A 84 -16.93 -12.06 40.73
C ILE A 84 -18.29 -11.40 40.41
N VAL A 85 -18.53 -11.05 39.15
CA VAL A 85 -19.81 -10.48 38.70
C VAL A 85 -20.96 -11.47 38.96
N ALA A 86 -20.78 -12.76 38.65
CA ALA A 86 -21.76 -13.77 38.93
C ALA A 86 -22.00 -13.98 40.45
N ALA A 87 -20.93 -13.90 41.26
CA ALA A 87 -20.99 -14.01 42.71
C ALA A 87 -21.69 -12.80 43.37
N ILE A 88 -21.75 -11.65 42.71
CA ILE A 88 -22.54 -10.49 43.12
C ILE A 88 -24.00 -10.64 42.63
N TRP A 89 -24.19 -11.06 41.41
CA TRP A 89 -25.50 -11.12 40.78
C TRP A 89 -26.39 -12.22 41.35
N GLN A 90 -25.87 -13.43 41.56
CA GLN A 90 -26.65 -14.57 42.02
C GLN A 90 -27.28 -14.35 43.39
N PRO A 91 -26.58 -13.87 44.44
CA PRO A 91 -27.19 -13.59 45.75
C PRO A 91 -28.28 -12.52 45.64
N ILE A 92 -28.12 -11.49 44.83
CA ILE A 92 -29.15 -10.45 44.63
C ILE A 92 -30.44 -11.10 44.10
N LYS A 93 -30.28 -11.93 43.05
CA LYS A 93 -31.40 -12.64 42.43
C LYS A 93 -32.10 -13.57 43.40
N ASN A 94 -31.35 -14.41 44.11
CA ASN A 94 -31.93 -15.35 45.07
C ASN A 94 -32.57 -14.66 46.26
N TYR A 95 -31.97 -13.54 46.78
CA TYR A 95 -32.56 -12.73 47.82
C TYR A 95 -33.91 -12.14 47.37
N VAL A 96 -33.97 -11.52 46.20
CA VAL A 96 -35.21 -10.94 45.65
C VAL A 96 -36.28 -12.03 45.48
N GLN A 97 -35.92 -13.22 45.01
CA GLN A 97 -36.85 -14.33 44.89
C GLN A 97 -37.39 -14.81 46.24
N PHE A 98 -36.50 -15.03 47.22
CA PHE A 98 -36.92 -15.47 48.57
C PHE A 98 -37.76 -14.41 49.28
N ALA A 99 -37.39 -13.16 49.21
CA ALA A 99 -38.13 -12.06 49.82
C ALA A 99 -39.50 -11.85 49.14
N TYR A 100 -39.59 -12.00 47.83
CA TYR A 100 -40.81 -11.81 47.09
C TYR A 100 -41.86 -12.90 47.41
N PHE A 101 -41.41 -14.18 47.44
CA PHE A 101 -42.27 -15.29 47.76
C PHE A 101 -42.39 -15.58 49.27
N GLN A 102 -41.68 -14.81 50.11
CA GLN A 102 -41.60 -15.05 51.57
C GLN A 102 -41.18 -16.46 51.93
N ASP A 103 -40.45 -17.15 51.06
CA ASP A 103 -39.97 -18.51 51.25
C ASP A 103 -38.45 -18.52 51.51
N PHE A 104 -38.08 -18.64 52.76
CA PHE A 104 -36.71 -18.71 53.24
C PHE A 104 -36.31 -20.13 53.65
N SER A 105 -37.06 -21.18 53.31
CA SER A 105 -36.79 -22.55 53.66
C SER A 105 -35.40 -23.04 53.22
N ALA A 106 -34.91 -22.55 52.07
CA ALA A 106 -33.54 -22.84 51.63
C ALA A 106 -32.48 -22.18 52.55
N VAL A 107 -32.76 -20.97 53.07
CA VAL A 107 -31.87 -20.28 54.01
C VAL A 107 -31.85 -20.94 55.36
N GLU A 108 -32.99 -21.43 55.84
CA GLU A 108 -33.09 -22.22 57.08
C GLU A 108 -32.29 -23.51 56.98
N LYS A 109 -32.33 -24.17 55.82
CA LYS A 109 -31.65 -25.48 55.60
C LYS A 109 -30.14 -25.32 55.32
N TYR A 110 -29.72 -24.33 54.52
CA TYR A 110 -28.36 -24.23 54.02
C TYR A 110 -27.63 -22.97 54.51
N GLY A 111 -28.26 -22.19 55.39
CA GLY A 111 -27.73 -20.91 55.87
C GLY A 111 -27.50 -19.93 54.72
N TYR A 112 -26.57 -18.99 54.89
CA TYR A 112 -26.23 -18.00 53.89
C TYR A 112 -25.80 -18.53 52.52
N MET A 113 -25.36 -19.82 52.47
CA MET A 113 -24.96 -20.46 51.21
C MET A 113 -26.14 -20.63 50.23
N ALA A 114 -27.40 -20.61 50.71
CA ALA A 114 -28.58 -20.64 49.87
C ALA A 114 -28.65 -19.49 48.87
N TYR A 115 -28.13 -18.29 49.23
CA TYR A 115 -28.09 -17.14 48.33
C TYR A 115 -27.14 -17.35 47.14
N PHE A 116 -26.12 -18.18 47.29
CA PHE A 116 -25.12 -18.47 46.27
C PHE A 116 -25.47 -19.70 45.40
N GLY A 117 -26.60 -20.35 45.68
CA GLY A 117 -27.06 -21.46 44.85
C GLY A 117 -27.26 -21.07 43.40
N GLY A 118 -26.70 -21.85 42.47
CA GLY A 118 -26.80 -21.63 41.05
C GLY A 118 -25.73 -20.71 40.43
N ILE A 119 -24.74 -20.21 41.21
CA ILE A 119 -23.67 -19.35 40.67
C ILE A 119 -23.04 -19.97 39.42
N ILE A 120 -22.51 -21.18 39.51
CA ILE A 120 -21.73 -21.80 38.44
C ILE A 120 -22.64 -22.20 37.28
N GLY A 121 -23.76 -22.88 37.57
CA GLY A 121 -24.65 -23.44 36.55
C GLY A 121 -25.54 -22.41 35.86
N TYR A 122 -25.66 -21.18 36.39
CA TYR A 122 -26.54 -20.17 35.83
C TYR A 122 -25.85 -18.84 35.62
N SER A 123 -25.60 -18.05 36.67
CA SER A 123 -25.12 -16.68 36.52
C SER A 123 -23.73 -16.58 35.92
N TYR A 124 -22.79 -17.43 36.32
CA TYR A 124 -21.44 -17.46 35.77
C TYR A 124 -21.45 -17.91 34.32
N PHE A 125 -22.22 -18.94 33.99
CA PHE A 125 -22.38 -19.40 32.61
C PHE A 125 -22.94 -18.28 31.71
N LEU A 126 -23.98 -17.58 32.17
CA LEU A 126 -24.57 -16.46 31.40
C LEU A 126 -23.60 -15.30 31.19
N VAL A 127 -22.83 -14.92 32.21
CA VAL A 127 -21.81 -13.88 32.11
C VAL A 127 -20.68 -14.31 31.16
N LEU A 128 -20.29 -15.59 31.18
CA LEU A 128 -19.30 -16.12 30.23
C LEU A 128 -19.82 -16.11 28.79
N CYS A 129 -21.08 -16.49 28.56
CA CYS A 129 -21.71 -16.41 27.25
C CYS A 129 -21.72 -14.96 26.74
N TRP A 130 -22.12 -14.02 27.59
CA TRP A 130 -22.07 -12.58 27.26
C TRP A 130 -20.65 -12.12 26.96
N SER A 131 -19.67 -12.54 27.75
CA SER A 131 -18.24 -12.23 27.54
C SER A 131 -17.73 -12.79 26.21
N GLY A 132 -18.08 -14.02 25.90
CA GLY A 132 -17.75 -14.67 24.62
C GLY A 132 -18.31 -13.92 23.43
N LEU A 133 -19.59 -13.50 23.49
CA LEU A 133 -20.20 -12.67 22.44
C LEU A 133 -19.53 -11.30 22.32
N TYR A 134 -19.22 -10.65 23.44
CA TYR A 134 -18.53 -9.35 23.46
C TYR A 134 -17.16 -9.45 22.77
N PHE A 135 -16.33 -10.42 23.15
CA PHE A 135 -15.01 -10.61 22.57
C PHE A 135 -15.08 -11.13 21.14
N GLY A 136 -16.01 -12.05 20.85
CA GLY A 136 -16.23 -12.54 19.48
C GLY A 136 -16.52 -11.41 18.49
N LEU A 137 -17.46 -10.52 18.85
CA LEU A 137 -17.77 -9.33 18.05
C LEU A 137 -16.58 -8.35 17.93
N LYS A 138 -15.81 -8.20 19.03
CA LYS A 138 -14.63 -7.33 19.02
C LYS A 138 -13.53 -7.90 18.12
N PHE A 139 -13.23 -9.20 18.21
CA PHE A 139 -12.24 -9.87 17.34
C PHE A 139 -12.68 -9.89 15.89
N TYR A 140 -13.95 -10.17 15.61
CA TYR A 140 -14.48 -10.12 14.25
C TYR A 140 -14.24 -8.76 13.59
N ARG A 141 -14.51 -7.66 14.33
CA ARG A 141 -14.27 -6.30 13.82
C ARG A 141 -12.79 -6.01 13.58
N LEU A 142 -11.93 -6.40 14.52
CA LEU A 142 -10.49 -6.24 14.34
C LEU A 142 -9.97 -6.99 13.12
N LEU A 143 -10.46 -8.20 12.90
CA LEU A 143 -10.13 -9.00 11.73
C LEU A 143 -10.58 -8.29 10.45
N GLN A 144 -11.82 -7.79 10.41
CA GLN A 144 -12.32 -7.02 9.26
C GLN A 144 -11.50 -5.76 8.99
N GLU A 145 -11.10 -5.03 10.04
CA GLU A 145 -10.24 -3.84 9.90
C GLU A 145 -8.86 -4.22 9.33
N GLN A 146 -8.28 -5.34 9.75
CA GLN A 146 -7.00 -5.83 9.22
C GLN A 146 -7.12 -6.28 7.76
N ILE A 147 -8.17 -7.00 7.41
CA ILE A 147 -8.44 -7.42 6.01
C ILE A 147 -8.58 -6.19 5.12
N GLN A 148 -9.36 -5.19 5.54
CA GLN A 148 -9.54 -3.94 4.78
C GLN A 148 -8.23 -3.18 4.57
N LYS A 149 -7.38 -3.12 5.62
CA LYS A 149 -6.05 -2.50 5.51
C LYS A 149 -5.14 -3.26 4.53
N SER A 150 -5.17 -4.58 4.58
CA SER A 150 -4.39 -5.43 3.67
C SER A 150 -4.79 -5.23 2.22
N ILE A 151 -6.11 -5.27 1.92
CA ILE A 151 -6.64 -5.04 0.56
C ILE A 151 -6.26 -3.64 0.05
N LYS A 152 -6.35 -2.63 0.93
CA LYS A 152 -5.98 -1.26 0.55
C LYS A 152 -4.48 -1.14 0.25
N ALA A 153 -3.62 -1.76 1.07
CA ALA A 153 -2.17 -1.76 0.85
C ALA A 153 -1.81 -2.46 -0.46
N GLU A 154 -2.42 -3.60 -0.76
CA GLU A 154 -2.24 -4.34 -2.01
C GLU A 154 -2.69 -3.52 -3.22
N SER A 155 -3.87 -2.89 -3.15
CA SER A 155 -4.36 -1.99 -4.21
C SER A 155 -3.41 -0.82 -4.46
N MET A 156 -2.86 -0.21 -3.42
CA MET A 156 -1.89 0.88 -3.54
C MET A 156 -0.56 0.40 -4.15
N ALA A 157 -0.12 -0.82 -3.80
CA ALA A 157 1.07 -1.41 -4.40
C ALA A 157 0.88 -1.67 -5.90
N HIS A 158 -0.25 -2.24 -6.30
CA HIS A 158 -0.60 -2.43 -7.71
C HIS A 158 -0.72 -1.10 -8.47
N GLU A 159 -1.34 -0.09 -7.88
CA GLU A 159 -1.42 1.25 -8.51
C GLU A 159 -0.03 1.88 -8.68
N ALA A 160 0.86 1.72 -7.70
CA ALA A 160 2.23 2.19 -7.79
C ALA A 160 3.01 1.44 -8.89
N GLN A 161 2.84 0.12 -9.01
CA GLN A 161 3.43 -0.68 -10.09
C GLN A 161 2.92 -0.24 -11.46
N LEU A 162 1.60 -0.03 -11.63
CA LEU A 162 1.03 0.45 -12.88
C LEU A 162 1.52 1.87 -13.24
N ARG A 163 1.69 2.74 -12.25
CA ARG A 163 2.30 4.07 -12.47
C ARG A 163 3.75 3.93 -12.90
N MET A 164 4.53 3.07 -12.26
CA MET A 164 5.92 2.81 -12.60
C MET A 164 6.05 2.32 -14.06
N LEU A 165 5.23 1.34 -14.46
CA LEU A 165 5.16 0.85 -15.85
C LEU A 165 4.78 1.95 -16.85
N ARG A 166 3.82 2.83 -16.50
CA ARG A 166 3.46 3.99 -17.36
C ARG A 166 4.57 5.01 -17.48
N TYR A 167 5.40 5.20 -16.46
CA TYR A 167 6.54 6.13 -16.53
C TYR A 167 7.72 5.54 -17.31
N GLN A 168 7.83 4.23 -17.44
CA GLN A 168 8.85 3.58 -18.29
C GLN A 168 8.61 3.83 -19.79
N LEU A 169 7.37 4.05 -20.20
CA LEU A 169 7.02 4.46 -21.54
C LEU A 169 6.86 5.99 -21.58
N ASN A 170 7.72 6.69 -22.32
CA ASN A 170 7.55 8.13 -22.55
C ASN A 170 6.29 8.36 -23.44
N PRO A 171 5.13 8.78 -22.87
CA PRO A 171 3.90 8.90 -23.67
C PRO A 171 4.03 9.93 -24.78
N HIS A 172 4.81 10.99 -24.54
CA HIS A 172 5.04 12.04 -25.51
C HIS A 172 5.83 11.54 -26.74
N PHE A 173 6.84 10.68 -26.51
CA PHE A 173 7.55 10.02 -27.60
C PHE A 173 6.60 9.14 -28.42
N LEU A 174 5.76 8.32 -27.77
CA LEU A 174 4.78 7.46 -28.47
C LEU A 174 3.81 8.25 -29.33
N PHE A 175 3.19 9.30 -28.76
CA PHE A 175 2.25 10.15 -29.51
C PHE A 175 2.92 10.82 -30.70
N ASN A 176 4.13 11.36 -30.53
CA ASN A 176 4.86 12.01 -31.61
C ASN A 176 5.26 11.02 -32.72
N THR A 177 5.71 9.83 -32.35
CA THR A 177 6.05 8.76 -33.29
C THR A 177 4.84 8.30 -34.09
N LEU A 178 3.68 8.08 -33.42
CA LEU A 178 2.44 7.70 -34.11
C LEU A 178 1.94 8.79 -35.06
N ASN A 179 2.06 10.06 -34.67
CA ASN A 179 1.73 11.19 -35.54
C ASN A 179 2.65 11.26 -36.78
N ALA A 180 3.95 11.05 -36.60
CA ALA A 180 4.90 11.01 -37.72
C ALA A 180 4.60 9.84 -38.69
N ILE A 181 4.28 8.65 -38.14
CA ILE A 181 3.84 7.49 -38.96
C ILE A 181 2.56 7.85 -39.72
N SER A 182 1.58 8.49 -39.09
CA SER A 182 0.33 8.92 -39.74
C SER A 182 0.60 9.91 -40.89
N THR A 183 1.51 10.84 -40.69
CA THR A 183 1.91 11.81 -41.75
C THR A 183 2.54 11.08 -42.92
N LEU A 184 3.49 10.18 -42.68
CA LEU A 184 4.12 9.35 -43.72
C LEU A 184 3.13 8.51 -44.53
N VAL A 185 2.11 7.99 -43.89
CA VAL A 185 1.04 7.24 -44.55
C VAL A 185 0.21 8.16 -45.45
N LEU A 186 -0.12 9.38 -44.98
CA LEU A 186 -0.84 10.39 -45.79
C LEU A 186 -0.02 10.90 -46.98
N GLU A 187 1.30 10.93 -46.85
CA GLU A 187 2.25 11.26 -47.91
C GLU A 187 2.58 10.08 -48.84
N GLU A 188 1.85 8.96 -48.70
CA GLU A 188 2.05 7.71 -49.46
C GLU A 188 3.46 7.08 -49.30
N ASN A 189 4.24 7.50 -48.29
CA ASN A 189 5.56 6.93 -48.00
C ASN A 189 5.45 5.70 -47.10
N THR A 190 4.72 4.69 -47.58
CA THR A 190 4.38 3.47 -46.82
C THR A 190 5.60 2.64 -46.43
N ARG A 191 6.72 2.70 -47.19
CA ARG A 191 7.95 1.98 -46.85
C ARG A 191 8.57 2.54 -45.58
N VAL A 192 8.76 3.87 -45.49
CA VAL A 192 9.34 4.50 -44.28
C VAL A 192 8.40 4.36 -43.10
N ALA A 193 7.09 4.50 -43.31
CA ALA A 193 6.10 4.25 -42.25
C ALA A 193 6.19 2.84 -41.67
N ASN A 194 6.34 1.81 -42.49
CA ASN A 194 6.47 0.40 -42.05
C ASN A 194 7.80 0.15 -41.32
N GLU A 195 8.91 0.72 -41.80
CA GLU A 195 10.20 0.67 -41.12
C GLU A 195 10.11 1.31 -39.73
N MET A 196 9.43 2.45 -39.62
CA MET A 196 9.23 3.18 -38.36
C MET A 196 8.37 2.40 -37.36
N VAL A 197 7.29 1.74 -37.82
CA VAL A 197 6.48 0.84 -36.98
C VAL A 197 7.33 -0.33 -36.46
N SER A 198 8.18 -0.94 -37.31
CA SER A 198 9.03 -2.05 -36.93
C SER A 198 10.08 -1.62 -35.89
N LYS A 199 10.72 -0.47 -36.06
CA LYS A 199 11.67 0.10 -35.10
C LYS A 199 11.01 0.42 -33.77
N LEU A 200 9.82 1.05 -33.81
CA LEU A 200 9.03 1.35 -32.62
C LEU A 200 8.67 0.07 -31.84
N SER A 201 8.20 -0.96 -32.56
CA SER A 201 7.86 -2.25 -31.94
C SER A 201 9.05 -2.90 -31.24
N ASN A 202 10.24 -2.88 -31.86
CA ASN A 202 11.46 -3.43 -31.27
C ASN A 202 11.91 -2.62 -30.03
N PHE A 203 11.88 -1.30 -30.12
CA PHE A 203 12.21 -0.42 -29.00
C PHE A 203 11.26 -0.60 -27.82
N LEU A 204 9.95 -0.68 -28.07
CA LEU A 204 8.94 -0.90 -27.02
C LEU A 204 9.09 -2.26 -26.36
N ARG A 205 9.35 -3.31 -27.14
CA ARG A 205 9.58 -4.66 -26.58
C ARG A 205 10.77 -4.64 -25.63
N TYR A 206 11.89 -4.06 -26.03
CA TYR A 206 13.04 -3.93 -25.15
C TYR A 206 12.71 -3.14 -23.88
N SER A 207 12.11 -1.95 -24.01
CA SER A 207 11.80 -1.09 -22.86
C SER A 207 10.79 -1.68 -21.88
N LEU A 208 9.90 -2.60 -22.33
CA LEU A 208 8.92 -3.27 -21.50
C LEU A 208 9.44 -4.56 -20.86
N ASP A 209 10.32 -5.28 -21.55
CA ASP A 209 10.84 -6.57 -21.09
C ASP A 209 12.06 -6.44 -20.18
N CYS A 210 12.74 -5.28 -20.19
CA CYS A 210 13.92 -5.05 -19.36
C CYS A 210 13.57 -4.71 -17.91
N ASP A 211 14.20 -5.44 -16.97
CA ASP A 211 14.26 -5.05 -15.57
C ASP A 211 15.33 -3.96 -15.38
N PRO A 212 14.99 -2.75 -14.88
CA PRO A 212 15.96 -1.68 -14.68
C PRO A 212 17.12 -2.01 -13.73
N MET A 213 16.97 -3.04 -12.90
CA MET A 213 18.02 -3.50 -11.97
C MET A 213 18.91 -4.59 -12.59
N GLN A 214 18.56 -5.10 -13.75
CA GLN A 214 19.37 -6.07 -14.47
C GLN A 214 20.52 -5.37 -15.20
N LYS A 215 21.68 -6.01 -15.27
CA LYS A 215 22.82 -5.56 -16.10
C LYS A 215 22.72 -6.15 -17.50
N VAL A 216 23.06 -5.34 -18.48
CA VAL A 216 23.17 -5.72 -19.91
C VAL A 216 24.50 -5.19 -20.46
N ASP A 217 24.99 -5.75 -21.58
CA ASP A 217 26.16 -5.19 -22.23
C ASP A 217 25.87 -3.80 -22.82
N LEU A 218 26.85 -2.91 -22.75
CA LEU A 218 26.73 -1.53 -23.24
C LEU A 218 26.41 -1.50 -24.76
N GLY A 219 26.93 -2.47 -25.54
CA GLY A 219 26.62 -2.59 -26.95
C GLY A 219 25.13 -2.78 -27.20
N HIS A 220 24.44 -3.53 -26.35
CA HIS A 220 23.00 -3.73 -26.42
C HIS A 220 22.23 -2.42 -26.11
N GLU A 221 22.64 -1.71 -25.05
CA GLU A 221 22.08 -0.36 -24.72
C GLU A 221 22.24 0.61 -25.89
N ILE A 222 23.44 0.64 -26.51
CA ILE A 222 23.73 1.52 -27.65
C ILE A 222 22.87 1.14 -28.85
N ASN A 223 22.69 -0.13 -29.16
CA ASN A 223 21.85 -0.56 -30.26
C ASN A 223 20.39 -0.16 -30.04
N THR A 224 19.89 -0.24 -28.81
CA THR A 224 18.56 0.21 -28.44
C THR A 224 18.42 1.73 -28.59
N MET A 225 19.45 2.48 -28.17
CA MET A 225 19.48 3.93 -28.36
C MET A 225 19.53 4.35 -29.83
N LYS A 226 20.24 3.60 -30.67
CA LYS A 226 20.21 3.83 -32.14
C LYS A 226 18.80 3.69 -32.68
N LEU A 227 18.06 2.65 -32.31
CA LEU A 227 16.66 2.48 -32.73
C LEU A 227 15.79 3.68 -32.31
N TYR A 228 15.92 4.12 -31.06
CA TYR A 228 15.21 5.28 -30.54
C TYR A 228 15.55 6.55 -31.32
N LEU A 229 16.83 6.82 -31.53
CA LEU A 229 17.32 8.00 -32.25
C LEU A 229 16.95 7.98 -33.74
N GLU A 230 16.95 6.82 -34.39
CA GLU A 230 16.49 6.67 -35.77
C GLU A 230 14.98 6.97 -35.93
N ILE A 231 14.16 6.67 -34.90
CA ILE A 231 12.75 7.06 -34.88
C ILE A 231 12.63 8.58 -34.71
N GLU A 232 13.40 9.18 -33.82
CA GLU A 232 13.41 10.62 -33.61
C GLU A 232 13.98 11.40 -34.84
N GLN A 233 14.95 10.84 -35.56
CA GLN A 233 15.48 11.44 -36.82
C GLN A 233 14.41 11.56 -37.88
N VAL A 234 13.45 10.63 -38.01
CA VAL A 234 12.33 10.79 -38.96
C VAL A 234 11.47 12.01 -38.61
N ARG A 235 11.41 12.39 -37.33
CA ARG A 235 10.63 13.55 -36.85
C ARG A 235 11.38 14.86 -36.96
N PHE A 236 12.68 14.85 -36.70
CA PHE A 236 13.50 16.05 -36.65
C PHE A 236 14.29 16.28 -37.96
N ASP A 237 14.39 15.26 -38.80
CA ASP A 237 15.10 15.25 -40.06
C ASP A 237 16.55 15.76 -39.90
N GLU A 238 17.01 16.66 -40.70
CA GLU A 238 18.36 17.25 -40.65
C GLU A 238 18.68 18.02 -39.34
N ARG A 239 17.67 18.26 -38.52
CA ARG A 239 17.80 18.96 -37.23
C ARG A 239 18.37 18.06 -36.09
N LEU A 240 18.46 16.77 -36.27
CA LEU A 240 19.05 15.84 -35.29
C LEU A 240 20.31 15.19 -35.83
N GLU A 241 21.47 15.64 -35.36
CA GLU A 241 22.76 15.04 -35.63
C GLU A 241 23.18 14.15 -34.46
N VAL A 242 23.59 12.89 -34.73
CA VAL A 242 23.98 11.94 -33.68
C VAL A 242 25.30 11.30 -34.04
N GLU A 243 26.22 11.27 -33.08
CA GLU A 243 27.54 10.64 -33.20
C GLU A 243 27.80 9.67 -32.05
N PHE A 244 28.32 8.49 -32.38
CA PHE A 244 28.74 7.48 -31.40
C PHE A 244 30.24 7.20 -31.59
N ASP A 245 31.03 7.38 -30.53
CA ASP A 245 32.43 6.99 -30.44
C ASP A 245 32.62 6.01 -29.28
N ILE A 246 32.51 4.70 -29.59
CA ILE A 246 32.47 3.63 -28.63
C ILE A 246 33.63 2.68 -28.84
N GLU A 247 34.52 2.61 -27.86
CA GLU A 247 35.60 1.64 -27.88
C GLU A 247 35.07 0.19 -27.89
N GLN A 248 35.69 -0.70 -28.63
CA GLN A 248 35.27 -2.11 -28.74
C GLN A 248 35.26 -2.83 -27.40
N GLU A 249 36.18 -2.50 -26.50
CA GLU A 249 36.24 -3.04 -25.16
C GLU A 249 35.07 -2.51 -24.29
N ALA A 250 34.79 -1.22 -24.36
CA ALA A 250 33.70 -0.56 -23.64
C ALA A 250 32.33 -1.16 -24.01
N SER A 251 32.11 -1.54 -25.27
CA SER A 251 30.86 -2.13 -25.74
C SER A 251 30.48 -3.44 -25.02
N LYS A 252 31.46 -4.18 -24.44
CA LYS A 252 31.25 -5.43 -23.71
C LYS A 252 31.00 -5.21 -22.19
N ALA A 253 31.13 -3.98 -21.72
CA ALA A 253 30.96 -3.67 -20.30
C ALA A 253 29.52 -3.88 -19.87
N MET A 254 29.32 -4.49 -18.69
CA MET A 254 28.00 -4.68 -18.08
C MET A 254 27.55 -3.39 -17.41
N VAL A 255 26.42 -2.85 -17.88
CA VAL A 255 25.80 -1.61 -17.39
C VAL A 255 24.36 -1.87 -16.95
N PRO A 256 23.78 -1.05 -16.05
CA PRO A 256 22.35 -1.13 -15.75
C PRO A 256 21.52 -0.91 -17.01
N SER A 257 20.51 -1.73 -17.25
CA SER A 257 19.60 -1.58 -18.40
C SER A 257 18.93 -0.20 -18.39
N LEU A 258 18.61 0.34 -19.55
CA LEU A 258 18.02 1.68 -19.70
C LEU A 258 18.86 2.82 -19.05
N LEU A 259 20.19 2.67 -19.06
CA LEU A 259 21.12 3.69 -18.54
C LEU A 259 21.19 4.92 -19.44
N LEU A 260 21.34 4.69 -20.74
CA LEU A 260 21.52 5.77 -21.73
C LEU A 260 20.22 6.49 -22.08
N GLN A 261 19.09 5.82 -22.00
CA GLN A 261 17.81 6.36 -22.45
C GLN A 261 17.44 7.68 -21.79
N PRO A 262 17.46 7.86 -20.44
CA PRO A 262 17.12 9.15 -19.82
C PRO A 262 18.08 10.27 -20.18
N LEU A 263 19.35 9.95 -20.50
CA LEU A 263 20.36 10.92 -20.88
C LEU A 263 20.10 11.46 -22.28
N VAL A 264 19.84 10.54 -23.22
CA VAL A 264 19.56 10.88 -24.62
C VAL A 264 18.19 11.57 -24.77
N GLU A 265 17.16 11.12 -24.05
CA GLU A 265 15.86 11.80 -23.99
C GLU A 265 16.01 13.25 -23.51
N ASN A 266 16.84 13.46 -22.49
CA ASN A 266 17.14 14.79 -21.98
C ASN A 266 17.80 15.67 -23.04
N ALA A 267 18.80 15.14 -23.75
CA ALA A 267 19.49 15.86 -24.83
C ALA A 267 18.53 16.22 -25.98
N ILE A 268 17.67 15.28 -26.42
CA ILE A 268 16.65 15.60 -27.45
C ILE A 268 15.70 16.70 -26.97
N LYS A 269 15.24 16.62 -25.75
CA LYS A 269 14.29 17.59 -25.18
C LYS A 269 14.85 19.02 -25.17
N TYR A 270 16.10 19.19 -24.75
CA TYR A 270 16.67 20.49 -24.47
C TYR A 270 17.57 21.03 -25.61
N ALA A 271 18.26 20.14 -26.34
CA ALA A 271 19.13 20.59 -27.43
C ALA A 271 18.44 20.57 -28.80
N VAL A 272 17.57 19.58 -29.06
CA VAL A 272 16.97 19.42 -30.39
C VAL A 272 15.57 20.03 -30.45
N SER A 273 14.67 19.65 -29.55
CA SER A 273 13.27 20.12 -29.58
C SER A 273 13.13 21.61 -29.28
N ALA A 274 14.02 22.19 -28.49
CA ALA A 274 13.97 23.57 -28.06
C ALA A 274 14.68 24.53 -29.05
N SER A 275 15.43 24.01 -30.06
CA SER A 275 16.19 24.81 -31.03
C SER A 275 15.59 24.68 -32.42
N GLU A 276 15.41 25.80 -33.11
CA GLU A 276 15.03 25.82 -34.54
C GLU A 276 16.15 25.32 -35.44
N GLU A 277 17.40 25.55 -35.04
CA GLU A 277 18.62 25.14 -35.79
C GLU A 277 18.92 23.65 -35.62
N GLY A 278 18.21 22.97 -34.69
CA GLY A 278 18.46 21.60 -34.33
C GLY A 278 19.52 21.40 -33.25
N GLY A 279 20.00 20.19 -33.09
CA GLY A 279 21.00 19.86 -32.09
C GLY A 279 21.82 18.62 -32.43
N LYS A 280 23.05 18.60 -31.90
CA LYS A 280 23.96 17.46 -31.97
C LYS A 280 24.05 16.75 -30.64
N ILE A 281 24.00 15.41 -30.68
CA ILE A 281 24.20 14.53 -29.53
C ILE A 281 25.38 13.63 -29.81
N THR A 282 26.37 13.64 -28.93
CA THR A 282 27.53 12.75 -29.00
C THR A 282 27.56 11.82 -27.82
N VAL A 283 27.74 10.52 -28.03
CA VAL A 283 27.86 9.50 -27.01
C VAL A 283 29.21 8.82 -27.15
N ASN A 284 30.07 9.01 -26.15
CA ASN A 284 31.40 8.39 -26.10
C ASN A 284 31.45 7.35 -24.98
N ALA A 285 32.17 6.24 -25.21
CA ALA A 285 32.43 5.26 -24.17
C ALA A 285 33.82 4.63 -24.34
N LYS A 286 34.58 4.59 -23.24
CA LYS A 286 35.93 4.00 -23.21
C LYS A 286 36.20 3.32 -21.88
N VAL A 287 37.17 2.41 -21.89
CA VAL A 287 37.70 1.78 -20.68
C VAL A 287 39.01 2.44 -20.30
N PHE A 288 39.11 2.90 -19.06
CA PHE A 288 40.34 3.52 -18.56
C PHE A 288 40.58 3.15 -17.10
N ALA A 289 41.78 2.62 -16.82
CA ALA A 289 42.24 2.25 -15.48
C ALA A 289 41.29 1.32 -14.69
N GLY A 290 40.58 0.43 -15.38
CA GLY A 290 39.63 -0.51 -14.75
C GLY A 290 38.22 0.06 -14.56
N ASP A 291 37.97 1.29 -15.01
CA ASP A 291 36.66 1.93 -14.99
C ASP A 291 36.09 2.06 -16.41
N LEU A 292 34.79 1.93 -16.55
CA LEU A 292 34.04 2.33 -17.73
C LEU A 292 33.70 3.83 -17.60
N LEU A 293 34.07 4.59 -18.61
CA LEU A 293 33.77 6.01 -18.74
C LEU A 293 32.77 6.20 -19.89
N ILE A 294 31.62 6.77 -19.59
CA ILE A 294 30.59 7.11 -20.57
C ILE A 294 30.38 8.63 -20.54
N GLU A 295 30.37 9.27 -21.71
CA GLU A 295 30.09 10.67 -21.87
C GLU A 295 28.90 10.86 -22.82
N VAL A 296 27.91 11.63 -22.41
CA VAL A 296 26.80 12.07 -23.27
C VAL A 296 26.88 13.58 -23.33
N ILE A 297 27.03 14.13 -24.56
CA ILE A 297 27.26 15.53 -24.81
C ILE A 297 26.18 16.05 -25.76
N ASP A 298 25.54 17.15 -25.43
CA ASP A 298 24.68 17.90 -26.33
C ASP A 298 25.19 19.32 -26.55
N ASN A 299 24.75 19.99 -27.63
CA ASN A 299 25.05 21.36 -27.95
C ASN A 299 23.90 22.34 -27.61
N GLY A 300 23.02 21.98 -26.72
CA GLY A 300 21.86 22.75 -26.28
C GLY A 300 22.23 23.99 -25.44
N PRO A 301 21.27 24.56 -24.71
CA PRO A 301 21.51 25.75 -23.88
C PRO A 301 22.38 25.50 -22.64
N GLY A 302 22.71 24.22 -22.35
CA GLY A 302 23.49 23.86 -21.19
C GLY A 302 22.73 24.01 -19.85
N MET A 303 23.49 24.14 -18.75
CA MET A 303 22.89 24.24 -17.41
C MET A 303 22.16 25.58 -17.17
N ASP A 304 22.55 26.63 -17.86
CA ASP A 304 21.98 27.98 -17.70
C ASP A 304 20.58 28.11 -18.33
N GLY A 305 20.21 27.24 -19.27
CA GLY A 305 18.90 27.19 -19.92
C GLY A 305 17.84 26.39 -19.20
N VAL A 306 18.19 25.71 -18.08
CA VAL A 306 17.25 24.91 -17.30
C VAL A 306 16.63 25.79 -16.20
N PRO A 307 15.28 25.85 -16.05
CA PRO A 307 14.64 26.62 -14.98
C PRO A 307 15.22 26.28 -13.61
N VAL A 308 15.55 27.31 -12.80
CA VAL A 308 16.24 27.24 -11.50
C VAL A 308 15.60 26.22 -10.51
N ARG A 309 14.34 25.87 -10.69
CA ARG A 309 13.66 24.82 -9.89
C ARG A 309 14.26 23.42 -10.08
N ASN A 310 15.02 23.19 -11.15
CA ASN A 310 15.59 21.88 -11.50
C ASN A 310 17.13 21.92 -11.67
N ALA A 311 17.77 23.05 -11.48
CA ALA A 311 19.21 23.25 -11.73
C ALA A 311 20.15 22.47 -10.79
N GLY A 312 19.62 21.89 -9.72
CA GLY A 312 20.42 21.07 -8.77
C GLY A 312 20.30 19.56 -8.96
N THR A 313 19.33 19.07 -9.75
CA THR A 313 18.98 17.64 -9.76
C THR A 313 18.76 17.03 -11.14
N GLY A 314 18.82 17.79 -12.26
CA GLY A 314 18.38 17.25 -13.54
C GLY A 314 16.88 16.88 -13.49
N GLY A 315 16.22 16.60 -14.63
CA GLY A 315 14.85 16.06 -14.62
C GLY A 315 14.77 14.74 -13.84
N VAL A 316 13.56 14.32 -13.47
CA VAL A 316 13.29 13.07 -12.71
C VAL A 316 14.08 11.87 -13.27
N GLY A 317 14.27 11.78 -14.59
CA GLY A 317 15.02 10.71 -15.22
C GLY A 317 16.52 10.70 -14.87
N LEU A 318 17.18 11.86 -14.86
CA LEU A 318 18.62 11.96 -14.53
C LEU A 318 18.88 11.68 -13.04
N GLN A 319 17.99 12.14 -12.17
CA GLN A 319 18.06 11.84 -10.75
C GLN A 319 17.88 10.33 -10.49
N ASN A 320 16.90 9.71 -11.09
CA ASN A 320 16.67 8.26 -10.98
C ASN A 320 17.89 7.46 -11.46
N THR A 321 18.54 7.90 -12.57
CA THR A 321 19.78 7.27 -13.05
C THR A 321 20.90 7.36 -12.02
N ARG A 322 21.09 8.52 -11.38
CA ARG A 322 22.10 8.72 -10.33
C ARG A 322 21.81 7.85 -9.10
N GLU A 323 20.57 7.87 -8.59
CA GLU A 323 20.16 7.07 -7.42
C GLU A 323 20.32 5.57 -7.68
N ARG A 324 20.03 5.12 -8.90
CA ARG A 324 20.20 3.73 -9.30
C ARG A 324 21.69 3.32 -9.37
N LEU A 325 22.55 4.14 -9.95
CA LEU A 325 23.99 3.89 -9.98
C LEU A 325 24.57 3.86 -8.55
N GLU A 326 24.10 4.75 -7.68
CA GLU A 326 24.49 4.76 -6.26
C GLU A 326 24.04 3.50 -5.53
N ALA A 327 22.83 3.01 -5.79
CA ALA A 327 22.33 1.77 -5.21
C ALA A 327 23.10 0.52 -5.68
N MET A 328 23.56 0.48 -6.95
CA MET A 328 24.24 -0.68 -7.53
C MET A 328 25.75 -0.69 -7.27
N TYR A 329 26.43 0.47 -7.25
CA TYR A 329 27.87 0.59 -7.19
C TYR A 329 28.39 1.36 -5.97
N GLY A 330 27.50 1.94 -5.15
CA GLY A 330 27.88 2.70 -3.94
C GLY A 330 28.84 3.84 -4.27
N ALA A 331 29.98 3.89 -3.58
CA ALA A 331 31.02 4.91 -3.77
C ALA A 331 31.92 4.66 -5.01
N ALA A 332 31.79 3.53 -5.70
CA ALA A 332 32.62 3.20 -6.85
C ALA A 332 32.14 3.84 -8.17
N GLN A 333 31.06 4.61 -8.11
CA GLN A 333 30.53 5.33 -9.27
C GLN A 333 30.65 6.86 -9.12
N SER A 334 30.53 7.58 -10.23
CA SER A 334 30.42 9.02 -10.25
C SER A 334 29.59 9.48 -11.44
N VAL A 335 28.60 10.36 -11.19
CA VAL A 335 27.85 11.06 -12.25
C VAL A 335 28.09 12.56 -12.09
N LYS A 336 28.68 13.20 -13.11
CA LYS A 336 29.00 14.61 -13.11
C LYS A 336 28.32 15.31 -14.28
N PHE A 337 27.84 16.52 -14.01
CA PHE A 337 27.26 17.41 -15.01
C PHE A 337 28.21 18.61 -15.19
N SER A 338 28.51 18.93 -16.41
CA SER A 338 29.42 20.06 -16.74
C SER A 338 28.95 20.76 -18.03
N HIS A 339 29.44 21.99 -18.25
CA HIS A 339 29.20 22.67 -19.52
C HIS A 339 30.02 22.04 -20.65
N ALA A 340 29.39 21.80 -21.79
CA ALA A 340 30.07 21.43 -23.01
C ALA A 340 30.57 22.71 -23.73
N LEU A 341 31.71 22.62 -24.42
CA LEU A 341 32.25 23.73 -25.23
C LEU A 341 31.88 23.54 -26.70
N PRO A 342 31.43 24.61 -27.42
CA PRO A 342 31.30 26.00 -26.97
C PRO A 342 30.02 26.25 -26.13
N ARG A 343 29.02 25.40 -26.19
CA ARG A 343 27.79 25.43 -25.41
C ARG A 343 27.21 24.02 -25.31
N GLY A 344 26.37 23.77 -24.31
CA GLY A 344 25.69 22.49 -24.13
C GLY A 344 25.87 21.88 -22.74
N LEU A 345 25.33 20.70 -22.57
CA LEU A 345 25.47 19.89 -21.36
C LEU A 345 26.35 18.68 -21.68
N LYS A 346 27.32 18.44 -20.81
CA LYS A 346 28.12 17.20 -20.79
C LYS A 346 27.79 16.43 -19.50
N ILE A 347 27.43 15.17 -19.67
CA ILE A 347 27.17 14.22 -18.58
C ILE A 347 28.26 13.17 -18.62
N ASP A 348 29.10 13.13 -17.57
CA ASP A 348 30.17 12.15 -17.39
C ASP A 348 29.71 11.09 -16.37
N ILE A 349 29.70 9.83 -16.77
CA ILE A 349 29.44 8.69 -15.91
C ILE A 349 30.70 7.84 -15.82
N ARG A 350 31.11 7.53 -14.57
CA ARG A 350 32.18 6.58 -14.29
C ARG A 350 31.62 5.46 -13.41
N MET A 351 31.93 4.23 -13.75
CA MET A 351 31.58 3.03 -12.98
C MET A 351 32.65 1.94 -13.19
N PRO A 352 32.73 0.92 -12.30
CA PRO A 352 33.64 -0.20 -12.49
C PRO A 352 33.40 -0.89 -13.85
N PHE A 353 34.48 -1.23 -14.55
CA PHE A 353 34.41 -2.05 -15.75
C PHE A 353 34.21 -3.51 -15.37
N GLU A 354 33.06 -4.07 -15.69
CA GLU A 354 32.68 -5.45 -15.43
C GLU A 354 32.34 -6.14 -16.74
N LEU A 355 32.74 -7.38 -16.89
CA LEU A 355 32.32 -8.27 -17.97
C LEU A 355 31.35 -9.33 -17.45
N ASP A 356 30.55 -9.93 -18.36
CA ASP A 356 29.60 -10.99 -18.01
C ASP A 356 30.33 -12.24 -17.48
#